data_892367da5423961c25ae2d0a0e81915b
#
_entry.id   892367da5423961c25ae2d0a0e81915b
#
_cell.length_a   1.000
_cell.length_b   1.000
_cell.length_c   1.000
_cell.angle_alpha   90.00
_cell.angle_beta   90.00
_cell.angle_gamma   90.00
#
_symmetry.space_group_name_H-M   'P 1'
#
loop_
_entity.id
_entity.type
_entity.pdbx_description
1 polymer ?
#
loop_
_entity_poly.entity_id
_entity_poly.type
_entity_poly.pdbx_seq_one_letter_code
_entity_poly.pdbx_strand_id
1 'polypeptide(L)'
;MLFRSHADKAGVELDFVQSNHEGVLLDTVHAAADDNAAVIINPGAFTHTSVALRDALAEIADGQGYVEVHISNVHAREPFRQHSYLSDKARGVIAGLGVYGYVAALGFFTQNLTPKDA
;
A
#
# COMPACT_ATOMS: atom_id res chain seq x y z
N MET A 1 -4.85 -6.50 -4.16
CA MET A 1 -4.74 -5.47 -5.22
C MET A 1 -3.62 -4.51 -4.85
N LEU A 2 -2.81 -4.19 -5.78
CA LEU A 2 -1.68 -3.31 -5.57
C LEU A 2 -1.64 -2.26 -6.66
N PHE A 3 -1.52 -0.99 -6.26
CA PHE A 3 -1.22 0.10 -7.16
C PHE A 3 0.19 0.58 -6.86
N ARG A 4 0.94 0.91 -7.87
CA ARG A 4 2.16 1.67 -7.69
C ARG A 4 2.07 2.93 -8.54
N SER A 5 2.69 3.99 -8.06
CA SER A 5 2.68 5.25 -8.77
C SER A 5 4.07 5.86 -8.78
N HIS A 6 4.38 6.53 -9.86
CA HIS A 6 5.56 7.37 -9.94
C HIS A 6 5.21 8.65 -10.69
N ALA A 7 5.77 9.75 -10.25
CA ALA A 7 5.52 11.03 -10.87
C ALA A 7 6.41 11.21 -12.09
N ASP A 8 5.85 11.80 -13.12
CA ASP A 8 6.59 12.27 -14.26
C ASP A 8 6.20 13.71 -14.58
N LYS A 9 6.69 14.24 -15.70
CA LYS A 9 6.41 15.62 -16.09
C LYS A 9 4.94 15.87 -16.43
N ALA A 10 4.21 14.84 -16.80
CA ALA A 10 2.80 14.93 -17.17
C ALA A 10 1.86 14.65 -16.02
N GLY A 11 2.38 14.21 -14.87
CA GLY A 11 1.60 13.87 -13.71
C GLY A 11 2.00 12.53 -13.10
N VAL A 12 1.01 11.75 -12.67
CA VAL A 12 1.24 10.48 -12.01
C VAL A 12 0.91 9.34 -12.95
N GLU A 13 1.86 8.43 -13.11
CA GLU A 13 1.65 7.21 -13.86
C GLU A 13 1.31 6.08 -12.88
N LEU A 14 0.27 5.31 -13.21
CA LEU A 14 -0.23 4.24 -12.35
C LEU A 14 -0.06 2.90 -13.04
N ASP A 15 0.54 1.95 -12.32
CA ASP A 15 0.49 0.55 -12.67
C ASP A 15 -0.42 -0.18 -11.69
N PHE A 16 -1.17 -1.11 -12.18
CA PHE A 16 -2.17 -1.84 -11.40
C PHE A 16 -1.92 -3.33 -11.53
N VAL A 17 -1.87 -4.02 -10.38
CA VAL A 17 -1.70 -5.47 -10.33
C VAL A 17 -2.69 -6.06 -9.35
N GLN A 18 -3.33 -7.15 -9.75
CA GLN A 18 -4.15 -7.96 -8.85
C GLN A 18 -3.74 -9.42 -8.96
N SER A 19 -3.57 -10.09 -7.81
CA SER A 19 -3.24 -11.50 -7.78
C SER A 19 -3.64 -12.11 -6.45
N ASN A 20 -4.00 -13.39 -6.50
CA ASN A 20 -4.22 -14.21 -5.31
C ASN A 20 -2.92 -14.92 -4.88
N HIS A 21 -1.84 -14.76 -5.63
CA HIS A 21 -0.57 -15.42 -5.36
C HIS A 21 0.37 -14.46 -4.66
N GLU A 22 0.80 -14.84 -3.46
CA GLU A 22 1.72 -14.03 -2.67
C GLU A 22 3.00 -13.73 -3.44
N GLY A 23 3.56 -14.70 -4.15
CA GLY A 23 4.78 -14.51 -4.92
C GLY A 23 4.67 -13.45 -6.00
N VAL A 24 3.52 -13.33 -6.64
CA VAL A 24 3.28 -12.28 -7.63
C VAL A 24 3.26 -10.91 -6.96
N LEU A 25 2.66 -10.80 -5.78
CA LEU A 25 2.66 -9.55 -5.03
C LEU A 25 4.07 -9.18 -4.58
N LEU A 26 4.85 -10.15 -4.12
CA LEU A 26 6.25 -9.92 -3.74
C LEU A 26 7.07 -9.40 -4.92
N ASP A 27 6.97 -10.05 -6.07
CA ASP A 27 7.70 -9.64 -7.26
C ASP A 27 7.30 -8.22 -7.70
N THR A 28 6.01 -7.90 -7.59
CA THR A 28 5.50 -6.57 -7.93
C THR A 28 6.04 -5.51 -6.99
N VAL A 29 6.10 -5.80 -5.69
CA VAL A 29 6.66 -4.88 -4.69
C VAL A 29 8.16 -4.67 -4.95
N HIS A 30 8.91 -5.73 -5.24
CA HIS A 30 10.33 -5.59 -5.55
C HIS A 30 10.55 -4.74 -6.80
N ALA A 31 9.74 -4.92 -7.84
CA ALA A 31 9.83 -4.09 -9.04
C ALA A 31 9.52 -2.62 -8.73
N ALA A 32 8.52 -2.37 -7.88
CA ALA A 32 8.20 -1.00 -7.45
C ALA A 32 9.36 -0.38 -6.67
N ALA A 33 10.03 -1.14 -5.81
CA ALA A 33 11.20 -0.66 -5.09
C ALA A 33 12.33 -0.30 -6.03
N ASP A 34 12.59 -1.12 -7.04
CA ASP A 34 13.61 -0.85 -8.05
C ASP A 34 13.33 0.44 -8.82
N ASP A 35 12.06 0.74 -9.05
CA ASP A 35 11.64 1.95 -9.74
C ASP A 35 11.49 3.16 -8.81
N ASN A 36 11.78 3.00 -7.52
CA ASN A 36 11.55 4.03 -6.50
C ASN A 36 10.12 4.56 -6.51
N ALA A 37 9.16 3.67 -6.65
CA ALA A 37 7.74 4.01 -6.72
C ALA A 37 7.08 3.96 -5.34
N ALA A 38 6.04 4.75 -5.15
CA ALA A 38 5.14 4.59 -4.02
C ALA A 38 4.17 3.43 -4.29
N VAL A 39 3.65 2.83 -3.25
CA VAL A 39 2.77 1.67 -3.34
C VAL A 39 1.48 1.91 -2.54
N ILE A 40 0.37 1.56 -3.15
CA ILE A 40 -0.91 1.43 -2.47
C ILE A 40 -1.26 -0.05 -2.52
N ILE A 41 -1.37 -0.68 -1.37
CA ILE A 41 -1.59 -2.12 -1.31
C ILE A 41 -2.82 -2.47 -0.49
N ASN A 42 -3.70 -3.28 -1.10
CA ASN A 42 -4.70 -4.02 -0.35
C ASN A 42 -4.20 -5.47 -0.26
N PRO A 43 -3.60 -5.84 0.87
CA PRO A 43 -3.01 -7.17 1.01
C PRO A 43 -4.04 -8.25 1.31
N GLY A 44 -5.28 -7.86 1.62
CA GLY A 44 -6.30 -8.80 2.04
C GLY A 44 -5.85 -9.57 3.28
N ALA A 45 -6.08 -10.87 3.29
CA ALA A 45 -5.71 -11.73 4.40
C ALA A 45 -4.19 -11.82 4.62
N PHE A 46 -3.39 -11.55 3.60
CA PHE A 46 -1.93 -11.58 3.74
C PHE A 46 -1.42 -10.57 4.76
N THR A 47 -2.18 -9.53 5.06
CA THR A 47 -1.82 -8.56 6.10
C THR A 47 -1.66 -9.22 7.48
N HIS A 48 -2.38 -10.33 7.70
CA HIS A 48 -2.38 -11.05 8.98
C HIS A 48 -1.38 -12.21 9.01
N THR A 49 -0.77 -12.57 7.88
CA THR A 49 0.00 -13.80 7.76
C THR A 49 1.37 -13.65 7.10
N SER A 50 1.57 -12.62 6.27
CA SER A 50 2.75 -12.59 5.41
C SER A 50 3.88 -11.76 5.99
N VAL A 51 4.85 -12.42 6.59
CA VAL A 51 6.11 -11.80 6.96
C VAL A 51 6.93 -11.46 5.71
N ALA A 52 6.85 -12.31 4.67
CA ALA A 52 7.56 -12.05 3.42
C ALA A 52 7.11 -10.75 2.77
N LEU A 53 5.81 -10.48 2.77
CA LEU A 53 5.29 -9.22 2.22
C LEU A 53 5.74 -8.02 3.06
N ARG A 54 5.77 -8.18 4.39
CA ARG A 54 6.33 -7.16 5.29
C ARG A 54 7.77 -6.82 4.91
N ASP A 55 8.59 -7.84 4.70
CA ASP A 55 10.00 -7.64 4.39
C ASP A 55 10.17 -6.94 3.04
N ALA A 56 9.40 -7.33 2.04
CA ALA A 56 9.43 -6.67 0.73
C ALA A 56 9.01 -5.20 0.82
N LEU A 57 7.95 -4.92 1.55
CA LEU A 57 7.44 -3.55 1.72
C LEU A 57 8.38 -2.66 2.54
N ALA A 58 9.29 -3.23 3.32
CA ALA A 58 10.28 -2.45 4.04
C ALA A 58 11.14 -1.61 3.09
N GLU A 59 11.45 -2.12 1.91
CA GLU A 59 12.19 -1.37 0.89
C GLU A 59 11.40 -0.17 0.39
N ILE A 60 10.07 -0.32 0.24
CA ILE A 60 9.19 0.79 -0.14
C ILE A 60 9.10 1.82 0.99
N ALA A 61 9.04 1.36 2.23
CA ALA A 61 8.98 2.25 3.40
C ALA A 61 10.20 3.16 3.49
N ASP A 62 11.37 2.65 3.11
CA ASP A 62 12.62 3.42 3.10
C ASP A 62 12.69 4.40 1.92
N GLY A 63 11.84 4.24 0.92
CA GLY A 63 11.75 5.11 -0.25
C GLY A 63 10.51 6.01 -0.22
N GLN A 64 9.65 5.85 -1.22
CA GLN A 64 8.44 6.68 -1.36
C GLN A 64 7.34 6.35 -0.36
N GLY A 65 7.40 5.18 0.25
CA GLY A 65 6.41 4.74 1.21
C GLY A 65 5.24 4.01 0.60
N TYR A 66 4.46 3.37 1.46
CA TYR A 66 3.24 2.70 1.03
C TYR A 66 2.08 3.01 1.98
N VAL A 67 0.88 2.91 1.44
CA VAL A 67 -0.36 3.00 2.20
C VAL A 67 -1.06 1.65 2.12
N GLU A 68 -1.44 1.14 3.28
CA GLU A 68 -2.22 -0.10 3.41
C GLU A 68 -3.70 0.24 3.33
N VAL A 69 -4.43 -0.45 2.45
CA VAL A 69 -5.87 -0.24 2.26
C VAL A 69 -6.61 -1.53 2.51
N HIS A 70 -7.68 -1.46 3.27
CA HIS A 70 -8.66 -2.53 3.45
C HIS A 70 -10.04 -2.00 3.08
N ILE A 71 -10.77 -2.75 2.24
CA ILE A 71 -12.12 -2.36 1.83
C ILE A 71 -13.08 -2.39 2.99
N SER A 72 -13.01 -3.46 3.82
CA SER A 72 -13.87 -3.59 4.99
C SER A 72 -13.22 -2.95 6.23
N ASN A 73 -14.07 -2.66 7.22
CA ASN A 73 -13.56 -2.27 8.53
C ASN A 73 -13.08 -3.52 9.27
N VAL A 74 -11.79 -3.77 9.22
CA VAL A 74 -11.18 -4.96 9.84
C VAL A 74 -11.37 -5.00 11.35
N HIS A 75 -11.57 -3.85 11.98
CA HIS A 75 -11.78 -3.75 13.43
C HIS A 75 -13.19 -4.18 13.84
N ALA A 76 -14.11 -4.28 12.89
CA ALA A 76 -15.47 -4.76 13.13
C ALA A 76 -15.64 -6.25 12.83
N ARG A 77 -14.54 -6.94 12.55
CA ARG A 77 -14.53 -8.36 12.19
C ARG A 77 -13.86 -9.18 13.27
N GLU A 78 -13.38 -10.37 12.95
CA GLU A 78 -12.79 -11.29 13.92
C GLU A 78 -11.57 -10.66 14.60
N PRO A 79 -11.30 -10.98 15.87
CA PRO A 79 -10.20 -10.34 16.62
C PRO A 79 -8.84 -10.47 15.97
N PHE A 80 -8.53 -11.56 15.26
CA PHE A 80 -7.23 -11.73 14.63
C PHE A 80 -6.98 -10.71 13.52
N ARG A 81 -8.04 -10.06 12.99
CA ARG A 81 -7.91 -9.05 11.93
C ARG A 81 -7.47 -7.69 12.46
N GLN A 82 -7.38 -7.53 13.78
CA GLN A 82 -6.94 -6.26 14.35
C GLN A 82 -5.44 -6.06 14.28
N HIS A 83 -4.68 -7.13 14.00
CA HIS A 83 -3.24 -7.05 13.88
C HIS A 83 -2.82 -7.25 12.42
N SER A 84 -2.02 -6.30 11.92
CA SER A 84 -1.41 -6.39 10.60
C SER A 84 0.10 -6.39 10.74
N TYR A 85 0.76 -7.29 10.03
CA TYR A 85 2.22 -7.28 9.95
C TYR A 85 2.76 -6.09 9.16
N LEU A 86 1.90 -5.37 8.44
CA LEU A 86 2.33 -4.34 7.50
C LEU A 86 2.11 -2.93 8.00
N SER A 87 1.18 -2.73 8.94
CA SER A 87 0.69 -1.40 9.30
C SER A 87 1.73 -0.51 9.96
N ASP A 88 2.65 -1.09 10.73
CA ASP A 88 3.60 -0.30 11.52
C ASP A 88 4.64 0.42 10.68
N LYS A 89 4.88 -0.04 9.45
CA LYS A 89 5.83 0.59 8.52
C LYS A 89 5.15 1.40 7.42
N ALA A 90 3.82 1.32 7.32
CA ALA A 90 3.06 2.06 6.32
C ALA A 90 3.06 3.56 6.63
N ARG A 91 2.98 4.39 5.59
CA ARG A 91 2.74 5.83 5.76
C ARG A 91 1.38 6.09 6.36
N GLY A 92 0.41 5.25 6.07
CA GLY A 92 -0.93 5.33 6.61
C GLY A 92 -1.70 4.05 6.35
N VAL A 93 -2.81 3.91 7.06
CA VAL A 93 -3.71 2.77 6.93
C VAL A 93 -5.11 3.30 6.72
N ILE A 94 -5.79 2.80 5.70
CA ILE A 94 -7.18 3.15 5.40
C ILE A 94 -8.00 1.87 5.45
N ALA A 95 -9.05 1.87 6.24
CA ALA A 95 -9.90 0.69 6.37
C ALA A 95 -11.37 1.11 6.46
N GLY A 96 -12.24 0.32 5.85
CA GLY A 96 -13.68 0.50 6.00
C GLY A 96 -14.34 1.47 5.04
N LEU A 97 -13.61 2.03 4.09
CA LEU A 97 -14.15 3.02 3.15
C LEU A 97 -14.53 2.42 1.79
N GLY A 98 -14.57 1.09 1.69
CA GLY A 98 -14.81 0.43 0.42
C GLY A 98 -13.71 0.78 -0.58
N VAL A 99 -14.07 0.82 -1.85
CA VAL A 99 -13.10 1.14 -2.91
C VAL A 99 -12.64 2.60 -2.88
N TYR A 100 -13.35 3.47 -2.18
CA TYR A 100 -12.91 4.86 -2.00
C TYR A 100 -11.54 4.93 -1.29
N GLY A 101 -11.20 3.90 -0.51
CA GLY A 101 -9.90 3.83 0.14
C GLY A 101 -8.73 3.98 -0.82
N TYR A 102 -8.85 3.43 -2.03
CA TYR A 102 -7.81 3.59 -3.06
C TYR A 102 -7.70 5.04 -3.53
N VAL A 103 -8.84 5.70 -3.70
CA VAL A 103 -8.87 7.11 -4.11
C VAL A 103 -8.22 7.98 -3.05
N ALA A 104 -8.54 7.72 -1.78
CA ALA A 104 -7.95 8.47 -0.66
C ALA A 104 -6.44 8.26 -0.59
N ALA A 105 -5.97 7.04 -0.77
CA ALA A 105 -4.54 6.74 -0.76
C ALA A 105 -3.82 7.41 -1.93
N LEU A 106 -4.42 7.36 -3.12
CA LEU A 106 -3.86 8.02 -4.29
C LEU A 106 -3.79 9.53 -4.07
N GLY A 107 -4.84 10.11 -3.50
CA GLY A 107 -4.86 11.53 -3.16
C GLY A 107 -3.75 11.92 -2.21
N PHE A 108 -3.44 11.06 -1.24
CA PHE A 108 -2.32 11.29 -0.33
C PHE A 108 -0.99 11.38 -1.08
N PHE A 109 -0.71 10.43 -1.97
CA PHE A 109 0.56 10.41 -2.69
C PHE A 109 0.66 11.50 -3.76
N THR A 110 -0.45 11.95 -4.30
CA THR A 110 -0.45 12.96 -5.37
C THR A 110 -0.60 14.39 -4.84
N GLN A 111 -0.82 14.57 -3.54
CA GLN A 111 -0.82 15.89 -2.94
C GLN A 111 0.53 16.56 -3.16
N ASN A 112 0.48 17.83 -3.48
CA ASN A 112 1.69 18.63 -3.56
C ASN A 112 1.97 19.22 -2.18
N LEU A 113 2.34 18.34 -1.22
CA LEU A 113 2.61 18.74 0.14
C LEU A 113 3.93 19.47 0.25
N THR A 114 3.91 20.60 0.95
CA THR A 114 5.14 21.26 1.36
C THR A 114 5.54 20.71 2.74
N PRO A 115 6.83 20.86 3.17
CA PRO A 115 7.25 20.36 4.47
C PRO A 115 6.41 20.85 5.64
N LYS A 116 5.83 22.04 5.57
CA LYS A 116 4.98 22.56 6.64
C LYS A 116 3.60 21.91 6.69
N ASP A 117 3.21 21.22 5.63
CA ASP A 117 1.91 20.55 5.54
C ASP A 117 2.03 19.07 5.95
N ALA A 118 3.22 18.57 6.08
CA ALA A 118 3.49 17.18 6.41
C ALA A 118 3.42 16.89 7.95
#